data_effce4fbb2781591569052a438f2213a
#
_entry.id   effce4fbb2781591569052a438f2213a
#
_cell.length_a   1.000
_cell.length_b   1.000
_cell.length_c   1.000
_cell.angle_alpha   90.00
_cell.angle_beta   90.00
_cell.angle_gamma   90.00
#
_symmetry.space_group_name_H-M   'P 1'
#
loop_
_entity.id
_entity.type
_entity.pdbx_description
1 polymer ?
#
loop_
_entity_poly.entity_id
_entity_poly.type
_entity_poly.pdbx_seq_one_letter_code
_entity_poly.pdbx_strand_id
1 'polypeptide(L)'
;MAYLLDTGVISELRKPHCDPGVATWMAGIQPDEAFLSVLSLGEIRRGIELHRPKDPKAAGALERWLLGLEAHYAERILPITTAIADRWGRLCLSQPLPVSDGLIAATGLEHKLTVVTRNGSDFQRSGVNTLNPFS
;
A
#
# COMPACT_ATOMS: atom_id res chain seq x y z
N MET A 1 -4.47 -17.14 0.73
CA MET A 1 -4.67 -15.94 -0.08
C MET A 1 -3.66 -14.89 0.35
N ALA A 2 -3.20 -14.07 -0.56
CA ALA A 2 -2.18 -13.08 -0.26
C ALA A 2 -2.65 -11.69 -0.69
N TYR A 3 -2.21 -10.66 0.03
CA TYR A 3 -2.74 -9.30 -0.08
C TYR A 3 -1.62 -8.30 -0.26
N LEU A 4 -1.88 -7.28 -1.07
CA LEU A 4 -1.01 -6.12 -1.23
C LEU A 4 -1.71 -4.93 -0.59
N LEU A 5 -1.14 -4.38 0.49
CA LEU A 5 -1.76 -3.28 1.21
C LEU A 5 -1.49 -1.96 0.50
N ASP A 6 -2.55 -1.24 0.16
CA ASP A 6 -2.43 0.12 -0.38
C ASP A 6 -1.91 1.06 0.72
N THR A 7 -1.25 2.13 0.32
CA THR A 7 -0.63 3.10 1.23
C THR A 7 -1.62 3.64 2.27
N GLY A 8 -2.85 3.92 1.86
CA GLY A 8 -3.89 4.41 2.78
C GLY A 8 -4.23 3.43 3.90
N VAL A 9 -4.23 2.13 3.60
CA VAL A 9 -4.49 1.08 4.59
C VAL A 9 -3.32 0.98 5.58
N ILE A 10 -2.08 1.03 5.06
CA ILE A 10 -0.88 1.01 5.91
C ILE A 10 -0.89 2.19 6.87
N SER A 11 -1.20 3.38 6.35
CA SER A 11 -1.25 4.60 7.16
C SER A 11 -2.36 4.55 8.21
N GLU A 12 -3.49 3.91 7.90
CA GLU A 12 -4.57 3.74 8.86
C GLU A 12 -4.14 2.87 10.05
N LEU A 13 -3.36 1.82 9.79
CA LEU A 13 -2.92 0.89 10.82
C LEU A 13 -2.05 1.54 11.90
N ARG A 14 -1.38 2.66 11.62
CA ARG A 14 -0.54 3.36 12.61
C ARG A 14 -1.34 4.21 13.59
N LYS A 15 -2.59 4.53 13.27
CA LYS A 15 -3.40 5.43 14.10
C LYS A 15 -3.81 4.74 15.39
N PRO A 16 -3.76 5.45 16.56
CA PRO A 16 -4.21 4.89 17.83
C PRO A 16 -5.68 4.45 17.80
N HIS A 17 -6.51 5.21 17.06
CA HIS A 17 -7.92 4.90 16.85
C HIS A 17 -8.13 4.49 15.39
N CYS A 18 -7.52 3.35 15.05
CA CYS A 18 -7.66 2.76 13.72
C CYS A 18 -9.12 2.39 13.45
N ASP A 19 -9.54 2.52 12.19
CA ASP A 19 -10.87 2.08 11.75
C ASP A 19 -11.12 0.63 12.22
N PRO A 20 -12.27 0.36 12.88
CA PRO A 20 -12.54 -0.97 13.42
C PRO A 20 -12.55 -2.08 12.35
N GLY A 21 -13.03 -1.79 11.16
CA GLY A 21 -13.04 -2.77 10.07
C GLY A 21 -11.63 -3.15 9.65
N VAL A 22 -10.74 -2.15 9.51
CA VAL A 22 -9.33 -2.39 9.16
C VAL A 22 -8.65 -3.22 10.24
N ALA A 23 -8.84 -2.84 11.51
CA ALA A 23 -8.25 -3.55 12.63
C ALA A 23 -8.71 -5.01 12.67
N THR A 24 -10.01 -5.26 12.54
CA THR A 24 -10.60 -6.59 12.54
C THR A 24 -10.08 -7.43 11.36
N TRP A 25 -10.06 -6.85 10.19
CA TRP A 25 -9.57 -7.55 9.00
C TRP A 25 -8.11 -7.96 9.18
N MET A 26 -7.27 -7.02 9.62
CA MET A 26 -5.84 -7.27 9.80
C MET A 26 -5.57 -8.35 10.84
N ALA A 27 -6.35 -8.37 11.92
CA ALA A 27 -6.22 -9.39 12.96
C ALA A 27 -6.63 -10.78 12.46
N GLY A 28 -7.45 -10.85 11.43
CA GLY A 28 -7.96 -12.11 10.88
C GLY A 28 -7.08 -12.79 9.85
N ILE A 29 -6.03 -12.13 9.36
CA ILE A 29 -5.13 -12.72 8.36
C ILE A 29 -3.82 -13.19 9.00
N GLN A 30 -3.12 -14.10 8.32
CA GLN A 30 -1.79 -14.52 8.76
C GLN A 30 -0.77 -13.42 8.41
N PRO A 31 0.25 -13.18 9.25
CA PRO A 31 1.24 -12.13 8.98
C PRO A 31 1.94 -12.28 7.64
N ASP A 32 2.22 -13.51 7.20
CA ASP A 32 2.92 -13.78 5.95
C ASP A 32 2.04 -13.64 4.70
N GLU A 33 0.76 -13.34 4.88
CA GLU A 33 -0.16 -13.11 3.76
C GLU A 33 -0.16 -11.64 3.29
N ALA A 34 0.41 -10.72 4.06
CA ALA A 34 0.39 -9.29 3.76
C ALA A 34 1.73 -8.82 3.19
N PHE A 35 1.66 -8.14 2.05
CA PHE A 35 2.82 -7.62 1.31
C PHE A 35 2.68 -6.12 1.13
N LEU A 36 3.82 -5.43 0.99
CA LEU A 36 3.89 -4.00 0.71
C LEU A 36 4.64 -3.77 -0.60
N SER A 37 4.34 -2.65 -1.27
CA SER A 37 5.14 -2.17 -2.38
C SER A 37 6.19 -1.19 -1.89
N VAL A 38 7.38 -1.19 -2.52
CA VAL A 38 8.39 -0.16 -2.30
C VAL A 38 7.82 1.24 -2.52
N LEU A 39 6.82 1.37 -3.42
CA LEU A 39 6.15 2.65 -3.69
C LEU A 39 5.45 3.19 -2.45
N SER A 40 4.77 2.32 -1.70
CA SER A 40 4.07 2.73 -0.48
C SER A 40 5.03 3.26 0.56
N LEU A 41 6.21 2.63 0.69
CA LEU A 41 7.25 3.12 1.59
C LEU A 41 7.74 4.50 1.16
N GLY A 42 7.93 4.70 -0.15
CA GLY A 42 8.32 5.99 -0.70
C GLY A 42 7.28 7.08 -0.45
N GLU A 43 5.99 6.75 -0.63
CA GLU A 43 4.90 7.70 -0.38
C GLU A 43 4.83 8.09 1.10
N ILE A 44 5.00 7.12 1.98
CA ILE A 44 5.01 7.37 3.43
C ILE A 44 6.19 8.27 3.80
N ARG A 45 7.40 7.97 3.28
CA ARG A 45 8.59 8.81 3.52
C ARG A 45 8.36 10.23 3.03
N ARG A 46 7.80 10.38 1.83
CA ARG A 46 7.51 11.71 1.28
C ARG A 46 6.57 12.49 2.19
N GLY A 47 5.52 11.84 2.69
CA GLY A 47 4.59 12.47 3.63
C GLY A 47 5.28 12.94 4.91
N ILE A 48 6.19 12.12 5.45
CA ILE A 48 6.97 12.46 6.65
C ILE A 48 7.82 13.69 6.40
N GLU A 49 8.55 13.73 5.28
CA GLU A 49 9.45 14.86 4.97
C GLU A 49 8.68 16.16 4.69
N LEU A 50 7.53 16.05 4.04
CA LEU A 50 6.66 17.22 3.82
C LEU A 50 6.11 17.80 5.13
N HIS A 51 5.91 16.96 6.13
CA HIS A 51 5.39 17.34 7.43
C HIS A 51 6.48 17.85 8.39
N ARG A 52 7.72 17.44 8.18
CA ARG A 52 8.84 17.71 9.10
C ARG A 52 9.04 19.19 9.43
N PRO A 53 8.97 20.13 8.46
CA PRO A 53 9.15 21.56 8.78
C PRO A 53 8.05 22.09 9.69
N LYS A 54 6.85 21.54 9.65
CA LYS A 54 5.70 21.99 10.46
C LYS A 54 5.71 21.38 11.85
N ASP A 55 6.12 20.11 11.96
CA ASP A 55 6.11 19.38 13.23
C ASP A 55 7.25 18.35 13.23
N PRO A 56 8.50 18.78 13.54
CA PRO A 56 9.65 17.87 13.54
C PRO A 56 9.51 16.69 14.51
N LYS A 57 8.83 16.91 15.63
CA LYS A 57 8.66 15.86 16.64
C LYS A 57 7.73 14.75 16.12
N ALA A 58 6.61 15.13 15.52
CA ALA A 58 5.68 14.18 14.92
C ALA A 58 6.34 13.45 13.75
N ALA A 59 7.09 14.17 12.91
CA ALA A 59 7.81 13.56 11.79
C ALA A 59 8.83 12.53 12.28
N GLY A 60 9.55 12.83 13.38
CA GLY A 60 10.49 11.88 13.98
C GLY A 60 9.80 10.61 14.47
N ALA A 61 8.63 10.75 15.09
CA ALA A 61 7.83 9.59 15.52
C ALA A 61 7.36 8.74 14.35
N LEU A 62 6.90 9.38 13.27
CA LEU A 62 6.49 8.69 12.04
C LEU A 62 7.67 7.99 11.37
N GLU A 63 8.85 8.59 11.40
CA GLU A 63 10.06 7.98 10.85
C GLU A 63 10.41 6.70 11.61
N ARG A 64 10.34 6.73 12.93
CA ARG A 64 10.58 5.51 13.74
C ARG A 64 9.57 4.42 13.42
N TRP A 65 8.30 4.79 13.23
CA TRP A 65 7.27 3.84 12.82
C TRP A 65 7.58 3.25 11.44
N LEU A 66 8.01 4.08 10.48
CA LEU A 66 8.37 3.63 9.14
C LEU A 66 9.53 2.63 9.18
N LEU A 67 10.56 2.90 9.98
CA LEU A 67 11.69 1.98 10.14
C LEU A 67 11.25 0.63 10.71
N GLY A 68 10.33 0.66 11.69
CA GLY A 68 9.75 -0.56 12.24
C GLY A 68 8.93 -1.34 11.22
N LEU A 69 8.18 -0.62 10.38
CA LEU A 69 7.40 -1.21 9.30
C LEU A 69 8.31 -1.92 8.29
N GLU A 70 9.39 -1.26 7.87
CA GLU A 70 10.37 -1.84 6.95
C GLU A 70 11.00 -3.11 7.51
N ALA A 71 11.33 -3.11 8.79
CA ALA A 71 11.91 -4.28 9.46
C ALA A 71 10.90 -5.44 9.55
N HIS A 72 9.66 -5.13 9.89
CA HIS A 72 8.60 -6.13 10.05
C HIS A 72 8.26 -6.82 8.72
N TYR A 73 8.24 -6.05 7.63
CA TYR A 73 7.88 -6.56 6.30
C TYR A 73 9.09 -6.85 5.40
N ALA A 74 10.30 -6.91 5.95
CA ALA A 74 11.55 -6.94 5.16
C ALA A 74 11.54 -7.91 3.98
N GLU A 75 11.02 -9.13 4.17
CA GLU A 75 10.96 -10.16 3.13
C GLU A 75 9.71 -10.09 2.27
N ARG A 76 8.78 -9.18 2.59
CA ARG A 76 7.49 -9.04 1.91
C ARG A 76 7.29 -7.64 1.35
N ILE A 77 8.39 -6.93 1.09
CA ILE A 77 8.39 -5.65 0.37
C ILE A 77 8.74 -5.95 -1.07
N LEU A 78 7.79 -5.69 -1.97
CA LEU A 78 7.92 -6.04 -3.38
C LEU A 78 8.51 -4.86 -4.17
N PRO A 79 9.59 -5.10 -4.93
CA PRO A 79 10.17 -4.07 -5.79
C PRO A 79 9.32 -3.87 -7.05
N ILE A 80 9.55 -2.76 -7.74
CA ILE A 80 9.00 -2.54 -9.08
C ILE A 80 9.97 -3.17 -10.07
N THR A 81 9.59 -4.33 -10.59
CA THR A 81 10.39 -5.08 -11.55
C THR A 81 10.12 -4.59 -12.98
N THR A 82 10.95 -5.03 -13.92
CA THR A 82 10.73 -4.77 -15.35
C THR A 82 9.37 -5.30 -15.79
N ALA A 83 8.99 -6.49 -15.33
CA ALA A 83 7.69 -7.09 -15.67
C ALA A 83 6.53 -6.25 -15.15
N ILE A 84 6.62 -5.73 -13.93
CA ILE A 84 5.60 -4.86 -13.35
C ILE A 84 5.52 -3.54 -14.13
N ALA A 85 6.64 -2.94 -14.47
CA ALA A 85 6.67 -1.69 -15.23
C ALA A 85 6.06 -1.88 -16.62
N ASP A 86 6.36 -2.98 -17.29
CA ASP A 86 5.79 -3.30 -18.60
C ASP A 86 4.27 -3.48 -18.50
N ARG A 87 3.81 -4.20 -17.50
CA ARG A 87 2.37 -4.40 -17.26
C ARG A 87 1.67 -3.06 -17.00
N TRP A 88 2.28 -2.21 -16.17
CA TRP A 88 1.76 -0.87 -15.91
C TRP A 88 1.62 -0.05 -17.20
N GLY A 89 2.62 -0.13 -18.08
CA GLY A 89 2.61 0.60 -19.35
C GLY A 89 1.45 0.20 -20.27
N ARG A 90 0.83 -0.96 -20.02
CA ARG A 90 -0.29 -1.47 -20.82
C ARG A 90 -1.65 -1.29 -20.14
N LEU A 91 -1.68 -0.85 -18.87
CA LEU A 91 -2.91 -0.77 -18.10
C LEU A 91 -3.68 0.53 -18.37
N CYS A 92 -5.00 0.38 -18.49
CA CYS A 92 -5.94 1.51 -18.42
C CYS A 92 -5.60 2.68 -19.34
N LEU A 93 -5.15 2.40 -20.57
CA LEU A 93 -4.67 3.45 -21.48
C LEU A 93 -5.75 4.48 -21.82
N SER A 94 -7.01 4.07 -21.91
CA SER A 94 -8.12 4.99 -22.22
C SER A 94 -8.57 5.81 -21.01
N GLN A 95 -8.36 5.30 -19.80
CA GLN A 95 -8.68 5.98 -18.55
C GLN A 95 -7.54 5.73 -17.56
N PRO A 96 -6.43 6.47 -17.66
CA PRO A 96 -5.26 6.22 -16.84
C PRO A 96 -5.55 6.37 -15.35
N LEU A 97 -4.95 5.48 -14.55
CA LEU A 97 -4.88 5.64 -13.11
C LEU A 97 -3.72 6.58 -12.77
N PRO A 98 -3.72 7.23 -11.60
CA PRO A 98 -2.50 7.86 -11.10
C PRO A 98 -1.34 6.87 -11.16
N VAL A 99 -0.14 7.35 -11.45
CA VAL A 99 1.04 6.48 -11.69
C VAL A 99 1.24 5.50 -10.53
N SER A 100 1.20 5.99 -9.31
CA SER A 100 1.38 5.16 -8.10
C SER A 100 0.33 4.05 -8.03
N ASP A 101 -0.95 4.39 -8.21
CA ASP A 101 -2.05 3.42 -8.17
C ASP A 101 -1.90 2.39 -9.30
N GLY A 102 -1.54 2.85 -10.49
CA GLY A 102 -1.32 1.97 -11.64
C GLY A 102 -0.20 0.96 -11.39
N LEU A 103 0.90 1.39 -10.78
CA LEU A 103 2.02 0.51 -10.44
C LEU A 103 1.66 -0.48 -9.34
N ILE A 104 0.86 -0.05 -8.35
CA ILE A 104 0.35 -0.96 -7.31
C ILE A 104 -0.57 -2.00 -7.93
N ALA A 105 -1.48 -1.58 -8.82
CA ALA A 105 -2.35 -2.52 -9.53
C ALA A 105 -1.55 -3.53 -10.35
N ALA A 106 -0.53 -3.07 -11.08
CA ALA A 106 0.35 -3.93 -11.87
C ALA A 106 1.11 -4.92 -10.98
N THR A 107 1.55 -4.50 -9.80
CA THR A 107 2.20 -5.37 -8.82
C THR A 107 1.24 -6.46 -8.35
N GLY A 108 0.01 -6.09 -8.03
CA GLY A 108 -1.02 -7.04 -7.62
C GLY A 108 -1.32 -8.07 -8.70
N LEU A 109 -1.43 -7.63 -9.95
CA LEU A 109 -1.66 -8.53 -11.08
C LEU A 109 -0.49 -9.49 -11.30
N GLU A 110 0.75 -8.97 -11.25
CA GLU A 110 1.95 -9.77 -11.50
C GLU A 110 2.13 -10.85 -10.45
N HIS A 111 1.88 -10.54 -9.19
CA HIS A 111 2.06 -11.48 -8.07
C HIS A 111 0.76 -12.20 -7.69
N LYS A 112 -0.34 -11.95 -8.40
CA LYS A 112 -1.66 -12.54 -8.10
C LYS A 112 -2.12 -12.24 -6.68
N LEU A 113 -1.98 -10.98 -6.29
CA LEU A 113 -2.39 -10.49 -4.98
C LEU A 113 -3.70 -9.73 -5.08
N THR A 114 -4.50 -9.77 -4.01
CA THR A 114 -5.65 -8.89 -3.85
C THR A 114 -5.16 -7.56 -3.28
N VAL A 115 -5.48 -6.44 -3.93
CA VAL A 115 -5.13 -5.11 -3.43
C VAL A 115 -6.14 -4.71 -2.36
N VAL A 116 -5.65 -4.44 -1.16
CA VAL A 116 -6.47 -4.02 -0.03
C VAL A 116 -6.47 -2.51 0.00
N THR A 117 -7.63 -1.89 -0.27
CA THR A 117 -7.74 -0.45 -0.49
C THR A 117 -9.14 0.05 -0.20
N ARG A 118 -9.24 1.32 0.17
CA ARG A 118 -10.52 2.02 0.26
C ARG A 118 -11.06 2.39 -1.13
N ASN A 119 -10.19 2.50 -2.13
CA ASN A 119 -10.51 3.01 -3.46
C ASN A 119 -10.69 1.89 -4.50
N GLY A 120 -11.43 0.84 -4.13
CA GLY A 120 -11.59 -0.34 -4.97
C GLY A 120 -12.12 -0.05 -6.37
N SER A 121 -13.04 0.93 -6.50
CA SER A 121 -13.63 1.28 -7.80
C SER A 121 -12.56 1.78 -8.78
N ASP A 122 -11.56 2.52 -8.32
CA ASP A 122 -10.46 3.01 -9.16
C ASP A 122 -9.58 1.86 -9.63
N PHE A 123 -9.27 0.92 -8.74
CA PHE A 123 -8.42 -0.22 -9.07
C PHE A 123 -9.10 -1.25 -9.96
N GLN A 124 -10.43 -1.35 -9.91
CA GLN A 124 -11.17 -2.34 -10.70
C GLN A 124 -10.95 -2.20 -12.21
N ARG A 125 -10.69 -0.99 -12.68
CA ARG A 125 -10.41 -0.77 -14.10
C ARG A 125 -9.18 -1.55 -14.60
N SER A 126 -8.26 -1.87 -13.71
CA SER A 126 -7.06 -2.63 -14.05
C SER A 126 -7.29 -4.14 -14.14
N GLY A 127 -8.41 -4.62 -13.62
CA GLY A 127 -8.70 -6.05 -13.52
C GLY A 127 -8.13 -6.72 -12.28
N VAL A 128 -7.40 -5.99 -11.42
CA VAL A 128 -6.87 -6.57 -10.18
C VAL A 128 -8.01 -6.78 -9.18
N ASN A 129 -7.94 -7.88 -8.42
CA ASN A 129 -8.89 -8.12 -7.34
C ASN A 129 -8.65 -7.12 -6.21
N THR A 130 -9.75 -6.62 -5.63
CA THR A 130 -9.66 -5.63 -4.54
C THR A 130 -10.48 -6.08 -3.34
N LEU A 131 -10.12 -5.55 -2.18
CA LEU A 131 -10.84 -5.74 -0.93
C LEU A 131 -10.80 -4.44 -0.15
N ASN A 132 -11.97 -3.97 0.29
CA ASN A 132 -12.06 -2.77 1.13
C ASN A 132 -12.30 -3.20 2.58
N PRO A 133 -11.31 -3.07 3.48
CA PRO A 133 -11.45 -3.48 4.88
C PRO A 133 -12.13 -2.43 5.75
N PHE A 134 -12.32 -1.20 5.26
CA PHE A 134 -12.89 -0.12 6.06
C PHE A 134 -14.36 -0.36 6.40
N SER A 135 -14.73 0.01 7.60
CA SER A 135 -16.12 -0.09 8.05
C SER A 135 -17.00 1.05 7.54
#